data_c2efde8c5fef5669dbe58d92f0d4b03e
#
_entry.id   c2efde8c5fef5669dbe58d92f0d4b03e
#
_cell.length_a   1.000
_cell.length_b   1.000
_cell.length_c   1.000
_cell.angle_alpha   90.00
_cell.angle_beta   90.00
_cell.angle_gamma   90.00
#
_symmetry.space_group_name_H-M   'P 1'
#
loop_
_entity.id
_entity.type
_entity.pdbx_description
1 polymer ?
#
loop_
_entity_poly.entity_id
_entity_poly.type
_entity_poly.pdbx_seq_one_letter_code
_entity_poly.pdbx_strand_id
1 'polypeptide(L)'
;MSSALETSVGLAAGVALAAALPELPYACGLGTATLLARDLTAEPLLPVDGSLPARIVSPSQADLDAARADPETQRRWERRLAAVRALAERTRQDRST
;
A
#
# COMPACT_ATOMS: atom_id res chain seq x y z
N MET A 1 -8.59 3.27 11.41
CA MET A 1 -7.80 2.92 10.20
C MET A 1 -6.38 2.57 10.59
N SER A 2 -5.84 1.54 10.03
CA SER A 2 -4.41 1.19 10.16
C SER A 2 -3.92 0.51 8.88
N SER A 3 -2.63 0.57 8.64
CA SER A 3 -1.96 -0.16 7.57
C SER A 3 -1.02 -1.22 8.13
N ALA A 4 -0.64 -2.19 7.32
CA ALA A 4 0.57 -2.96 7.56
C ALA A 4 1.77 -2.08 7.18
N LEU A 5 2.91 -2.66 6.90
CA LEU A 5 4.08 -1.91 6.46
C LEU A 5 3.95 -1.62 4.95
N GLU A 6 3.75 -0.38 4.58
CA GLU A 6 3.50 0.05 3.20
C GLU A 6 4.41 1.22 2.81
N THR A 7 4.72 1.30 1.51
CA THR A 7 5.31 2.51 0.93
C THR A 7 4.29 3.63 0.86
N SER A 8 4.74 4.85 0.65
CA SER A 8 3.86 6.02 0.56
C SER A 8 2.82 5.91 -0.56
N VAL A 9 3.11 5.19 -1.64
CA VAL A 9 2.15 4.97 -2.74
C VAL A 9 0.93 4.17 -2.26
N GLY A 10 1.13 3.06 -1.56
CA GLY A 10 0.03 2.30 -0.97
C GLY A 10 -0.63 3.02 0.20
N LEU A 11 0.17 3.67 1.04
CA LEU A 11 -0.30 4.42 2.20
C LEU A 11 -1.24 5.56 1.81
N ALA A 12 -1.00 6.23 0.69
CA ALA A 12 -1.85 7.32 0.18
C ALA A 12 -3.31 6.89 -0.01
N ALA A 13 -3.56 5.66 -0.43
CA ALA A 13 -4.92 5.13 -0.55
C ALA A 13 -5.61 5.00 0.81
N GLY A 14 -4.91 4.51 1.82
CA GLY A 14 -5.42 4.42 3.19
C GLY A 14 -5.69 5.80 3.81
N VAL A 15 -4.80 6.76 3.57
CA VAL A 15 -4.98 8.15 4.03
C VAL A 15 -6.19 8.80 3.35
N ALA A 16 -6.37 8.60 2.04
CA ALA A 16 -7.52 9.11 1.31
C ALA A 16 -8.83 8.52 1.84
N LEU A 17 -8.87 7.22 2.12
CA LEU A 17 -10.04 6.58 2.71
C LEU A 17 -10.34 7.14 4.11
N ALA A 18 -9.33 7.28 4.97
CA ALA A 18 -9.50 7.85 6.29
C ALA A 18 -10.04 9.29 6.23
N ALA A 19 -9.51 10.12 5.31
CA ALA A 19 -9.95 11.48 5.10
C ALA A 19 -11.41 11.58 4.58
N ALA A 20 -11.89 10.56 3.88
CA ALA A 20 -13.26 10.49 3.36
C ALA A 20 -14.30 10.01 4.38
N LEU A 21 -13.88 9.46 5.51
CA LEU A 21 -14.80 8.99 6.54
C LEU A 21 -15.47 10.18 7.24
N PRO A 22 -16.80 10.13 7.48
CA PRO A 22 -17.53 11.23 8.12
C PRO A 22 -17.13 11.43 9.59
N GLU A 23 -16.70 10.36 10.25
CA GLU A 23 -16.21 10.38 11.62
C GLU A 23 -14.93 9.57 11.75
N LEU A 24 -13.94 10.16 12.40
CA LEU A 24 -12.66 9.52 12.68
C LEU A 24 -12.23 9.88 14.12
N PRO A 25 -12.88 9.26 15.14
CA PRO A 25 -12.73 9.68 16.54
C PRO A 25 -11.38 9.34 17.16
N TYR A 26 -10.61 8.45 16.53
CA TYR A 26 -9.32 7.99 17.05
C TYR A 26 -8.21 8.22 16.04
N ALA A 27 -6.97 8.33 16.55
CA ALA A 27 -5.79 8.38 15.70
C ALA A 27 -5.67 7.11 14.84
N CYS A 28 -5.15 7.26 13.62
CA CYS A 28 -4.96 6.18 12.67
C CYS A 28 -3.53 5.65 12.71
N GLY A 29 -3.37 4.34 12.57
CA GLY A 29 -2.06 3.69 12.44
C GLY A 29 -1.55 3.74 10.99
N LEU A 30 -1.33 4.92 10.45
CA LEU A 30 -0.91 5.17 9.06
C LEU A 30 0.48 5.79 8.92
N GLY A 31 1.27 5.83 9.99
CA GLY A 31 2.62 6.40 9.99
C GLY A 31 3.73 5.42 9.63
N THR A 32 3.43 4.29 9.03
CA THR A 32 4.38 3.17 8.84
C THR A 32 5.48 3.43 7.81
N ALA A 33 5.34 4.42 6.93
CA ALA A 33 6.39 4.78 5.97
C ALA A 33 7.70 5.20 6.67
N THR A 34 7.63 5.69 7.90
CA THR A 34 8.82 6.03 8.70
C THR A 34 9.70 4.83 9.02
N LEU A 35 9.16 3.62 8.95
CA LEU A 35 9.87 2.37 9.23
C LEU A 35 10.66 1.84 8.03
N LEU A 36 10.45 2.40 6.84
CA LEU A 36 11.13 1.99 5.63
C LEU A 36 12.43 2.77 5.46
N ALA A 37 13.53 2.06 5.15
CA ALA A 37 14.80 2.70 4.79
C ALA A 37 14.72 3.42 3.44
N ARG A 38 13.82 2.99 2.55
CA ARG A 38 13.60 3.54 1.21
C ARG A 38 12.12 3.51 0.87
N ASP A 39 11.65 4.54 0.21
CA ASP A 39 10.29 4.62 -0.32
C ASP A 39 10.31 4.63 -1.86
N LEU A 40 9.16 4.66 -2.51
CA LEU A 40 9.00 4.65 -3.97
C LEU A 40 8.76 6.04 -4.56
N THR A 41 8.86 7.07 -3.77
CA THR A 41 8.63 8.47 -4.17
C THR A 41 9.70 9.39 -3.60
N ALA A 42 9.97 10.47 -4.29
CA ALA A 42 10.87 11.53 -3.82
C ALA A 42 10.28 12.33 -2.64
N GLU A 43 8.96 12.30 -2.48
CA GLU A 43 8.23 13.02 -1.43
C GLU A 43 7.39 12.06 -0.57
N PRO A 44 8.02 11.31 0.35
CA PRO A 44 7.31 10.35 1.20
C PRO A 44 6.21 10.98 2.05
N LEU A 45 5.16 10.20 2.33
CA LEU A 45 4.13 10.54 3.29
C LEU A 45 4.63 10.26 4.71
N LEU A 46 5.22 11.26 5.33
CA LEU A 46 5.73 11.17 6.70
C LEU A 46 4.87 12.04 7.62
N PRO A 47 4.62 11.60 8.84
CA PRO A 47 3.90 12.41 9.82
C PRO A 47 4.65 13.71 10.13
N VAL A 48 3.91 14.82 10.15
CA VAL A 48 4.38 16.12 10.59
C VAL A 48 3.43 16.59 11.68
N ASP A 49 3.96 16.86 12.85
CA ASP A 49 3.17 17.27 14.03
C ASP A 49 1.98 16.33 14.32
N GLY A 50 2.20 15.03 14.16
CA GLY A 50 1.19 13.99 14.41
C GLY A 50 0.12 13.83 13.33
N SER A 51 0.28 14.45 12.18
CA SER A 51 -0.68 14.40 11.07
C SER A 51 -0.03 14.00 9.75
N LEU A 52 -0.79 13.33 8.90
CA LEU A 52 -0.42 13.00 7.52
C LEU A 52 -1.25 13.84 6.55
N PRO A 53 -0.63 14.43 5.52
CA PRO A 53 -1.39 15.13 4.49
C PRO A 53 -2.13 14.13 3.60
N ALA A 54 -3.40 14.41 3.28
CA ALA A 54 -4.15 13.68 2.27
C ALA A 54 -3.81 14.26 0.89
N ARG A 55 -2.91 13.61 0.17
CA ARG A 55 -2.48 14.03 -1.16
C ARG A 55 -2.19 12.84 -2.07
N ILE A 56 -2.16 13.11 -3.37
CA ILE A 56 -1.73 12.14 -4.36
C ILE A 56 -0.22 11.90 -4.20
N VAL A 57 0.17 10.64 -4.23
CA VAL A 57 1.58 10.21 -4.24
C VAL A 57 1.85 9.45 -5.53
N SER A 58 2.82 9.93 -6.28
CA SER A 58 3.27 9.26 -7.50
C SER A 58 4.64 8.63 -7.28
N PRO A 59 4.84 7.38 -7.72
CA PRO A 59 6.16 6.77 -7.67
C PRO A 59 7.11 7.45 -8.64
N SER A 60 8.39 7.52 -8.30
CA SER A 60 9.44 7.91 -9.23
C SER A 60 10.01 6.68 -9.94
N GLN A 61 10.37 6.82 -11.21
CA GLN A 61 10.97 5.71 -11.97
C GLN A 61 12.30 5.26 -11.35
N ALA A 62 13.10 6.20 -10.87
CA ALA A 62 14.38 5.88 -10.21
C ALA A 62 14.17 5.06 -8.93
N ASP A 63 13.17 5.39 -8.10
CA ASP A 63 12.88 4.65 -6.89
C ASP A 63 12.29 3.27 -7.19
N LEU A 64 11.42 3.16 -8.20
CA LEU A 64 10.90 1.88 -8.67
C LEU A 64 12.04 0.95 -9.14
N ASP A 65 12.96 1.47 -9.93
CA ASP A 65 14.10 0.70 -10.43
C ASP A 65 15.02 0.26 -9.29
N ALA A 66 15.27 1.13 -8.32
CA ALA A 66 16.08 0.82 -7.15
C ALA A 66 15.44 -0.20 -6.21
N ALA A 67 14.11 -0.28 -6.17
CA ALA A 67 13.35 -1.20 -5.33
C ALA A 67 12.96 -2.50 -6.05
N ARG A 68 13.35 -2.66 -7.32
CA ARG A 68 13.01 -3.83 -8.13
C ARG A 68 13.45 -5.12 -7.44
N ALA A 69 12.54 -6.07 -7.31
CA ALA A 69 12.85 -7.39 -6.79
C ALA A 69 13.79 -8.15 -7.73
N ASP A 70 14.63 -9.02 -7.17
CA ASP A 70 15.37 -9.97 -7.99
C ASP A 70 14.43 -10.93 -8.73
N PRO A 71 14.88 -11.57 -9.83
CA PRO A 71 14.00 -12.41 -10.66
C PRO A 71 13.37 -13.60 -9.93
N GLU A 72 14.05 -14.18 -8.95
CA GLU A 72 13.51 -15.28 -8.16
C GLU A 72 12.39 -14.82 -7.24
N THR A 73 12.61 -13.73 -6.52
CA THR A 73 11.59 -13.10 -5.67
C THR A 73 10.37 -12.69 -6.48
N GLN A 74 10.58 -12.08 -7.65
CA GLN A 74 9.48 -11.68 -8.53
C GLN A 74 8.65 -12.89 -8.97
N ARG A 75 9.27 -13.96 -9.46
CA ARG A 75 8.57 -15.19 -9.86
C ARG A 75 7.78 -15.81 -8.71
N ARG A 76 8.32 -15.79 -7.50
CA ARG A 76 7.64 -16.30 -6.30
C ARG A 76 6.35 -15.54 -6.03
N TRP A 77 6.38 -14.22 -6.12
CA TRP A 77 5.21 -13.38 -5.92
C TRP A 77 4.19 -13.50 -7.05
N GLU A 78 4.63 -13.63 -8.29
CA GLU A 78 3.76 -13.87 -9.44
C GLU A 78 2.97 -15.18 -9.29
N ARG A 79 3.65 -16.26 -8.90
CA ARG A 79 2.99 -17.54 -8.60
C ARG A 79 1.97 -17.41 -7.47
N ARG A 80 2.32 -16.71 -6.41
CA ARG A 80 1.41 -16.48 -5.28
C ARG A 80 0.17 -15.68 -5.71
N LEU A 81 0.36 -14.64 -6.50
CA LEU A 81 -0.74 -13.84 -7.02
C LEU A 81 -1.66 -14.65 -7.93
N ALA A 82 -1.09 -15.48 -8.82
CA ALA A 82 -1.86 -16.37 -9.68
C ALA A 82 -2.70 -17.36 -8.86
N ALA A 83 -2.14 -17.95 -7.82
CA ALA A 83 -2.86 -18.86 -6.94
C ALA A 83 -4.02 -18.17 -6.20
N VAL A 84 -3.82 -16.95 -5.71
CA VAL A 84 -4.87 -16.17 -5.03
C VAL A 84 -6.00 -15.81 -6.01
N ARG A 85 -5.66 -15.39 -7.23
CA ARG A 85 -6.67 -15.09 -8.28
C ARG A 85 -7.51 -16.31 -8.63
N ALA A 86 -6.88 -17.45 -8.84
CA ALA A 86 -7.58 -18.70 -9.13
C ALA A 86 -8.53 -19.12 -7.99
N LEU A 87 -8.12 -18.92 -6.75
CA LEU A 87 -8.98 -19.18 -5.58
C LEU A 87 -10.18 -18.23 -5.56
N ALA A 88 -9.97 -16.94 -5.79
CA ALA A 88 -11.03 -15.94 -5.80
C ALA A 88 -12.07 -16.20 -6.90
N GLU A 89 -11.63 -16.65 -8.08
CA GLU A 89 -12.52 -17.02 -9.19
C GLU A 89 -13.39 -18.23 -8.84
N ARG A 90 -12.83 -19.28 -8.26
CA ARG A 90 -13.59 -20.44 -7.77
C ARG A 90 -14.66 -20.04 -6.76
N THR A 91 -14.28 -19.22 -5.79
CA THR A 91 -15.22 -18.74 -4.75
C THR A 91 -16.37 -17.92 -5.33
N ARG A 92 -16.11 -17.15 -6.41
CA ARG A 92 -17.18 -16.40 -7.10
C ARG A 92 -18.14 -17.34 -7.84
N GLN A 93 -17.61 -18.36 -8.51
CA GLN A 93 -18.42 -19.36 -9.22
C GLN A 93 -19.33 -20.11 -8.26
N ASP A 94 -18.82 -20.56 -7.12
CA ASP A 94 -19.59 -21.28 -6.09
C ASP A 94 -20.73 -20.42 -5.51
N ARG A 95 -20.54 -19.12 -5.40
CA ARG A 95 -21.57 -18.20 -4.91
C ARG A 95 -22.65 -17.86 -5.97
N SER A 96 -22.38 -18.11 -7.23
CA SER A 96 -23.30 -17.82 -8.35
C SER A 96 -24.14 -19.03 -8.72
N THR A 97 -23.92 -20.17 -8.12
CA THR A 97 -24.73 -21.40 -8.24
C THR A 97 -25.53 -21.63 -6.99
#